data_8dc5fc60c6bcb03b504e43e1d4f76fc9
#
_entry.id   8dc5fc60c6bcb03b504e43e1d4f76fc9
#
_cell.length_a   1.000
_cell.length_b   1.000
_cell.length_c   1.000
_cell.angle_alpha   90.00
_cell.angle_beta   90.00
_cell.angle_gamma   90.00
#
_symmetry.space_group_name_H-M   'P 1'
#
loop_
_entity.id
_entity.type
_entity.pdbx_description
1 polymer ?
#
loop_
_entity_poly.entity_id
_entity_poly.type
_entity_poly.pdbx_seq_one_letter_code
_entity_poly.pdbx_strand_id
1 'polypeptide(L)'
;MNKILNYGSLNIDKIFSLDHIVKPGETISSYSYKSSAGGKGCNQAGALAKAGCDVYMAGKMGPDGLFIIDLLKSYNVNTDYIKTNAKVSGQALIQVSKDGQNSIILSAGANIENTCSEIDETLKHFSNGDFLILQNEINNIDYLINKGYEKGLIICFNPSPFTDNILSFPLEKVSYFFVNEIEAAQITKTNNTNDYDKILNDIKNKFPSASIIMTIGKQGAFYAKDNIKVHQPIIDAPVVDTTAAGDTFMGYFIASIIKGYDVEEALFFATKASAVTVSKSGALVSIPFEDQIF
;
A
#
# COMPACT_ATOMS: atom_id res chain seq x y z
N MET A 1 -9.46 18.97 -9.37
CA MET A 1 -8.50 18.17 -8.58
C MET A 1 -8.40 16.82 -9.27
N ASN A 2 -7.22 16.25 -9.41
CA ASN A 2 -7.04 14.95 -10.07
C ASN A 2 -7.69 13.86 -9.22
N LYS A 3 -8.41 12.93 -9.85
CA LYS A 3 -8.97 11.77 -9.19
C LYS A 3 -7.88 10.75 -8.87
N ILE A 4 -8.08 9.97 -7.84
CA ILE A 4 -7.18 8.87 -7.49
C ILE A 4 -7.97 7.57 -7.57
N LEU A 5 -7.64 6.72 -8.54
CA LEU A 5 -8.08 5.33 -8.57
C LEU A 5 -7.09 4.47 -7.79
N ASN A 6 -7.51 3.93 -6.68
CA ASN A 6 -6.76 2.86 -5.99
C ASN A 6 -7.38 1.51 -6.40
N TYR A 7 -6.71 0.80 -7.29
CA TYR A 7 -7.14 -0.55 -7.70
C TYR A 7 -6.31 -1.58 -6.94
N GLY A 8 -6.89 -2.17 -5.89
CA GLY A 8 -6.08 -2.95 -4.96
C GLY A 8 -6.86 -3.94 -4.11
N SER A 9 -6.16 -4.52 -3.16
CA SER A 9 -6.65 -5.57 -2.27
C SER A 9 -7.60 -5.05 -1.20
N LEU A 10 -8.57 -5.92 -0.87
CA LEU A 10 -9.53 -5.76 0.22
C LEU A 10 -9.51 -7.04 1.04
N ASN A 11 -8.94 -6.99 2.25
CA ASN A 11 -8.78 -8.15 3.11
C ASN A 11 -9.58 -8.03 4.40
N ILE A 12 -10.07 -9.16 4.88
CA ILE A 12 -10.52 -9.32 6.26
C ILE A 12 -9.33 -9.82 7.07
N ASP A 13 -8.79 -8.97 7.94
CA ASP A 13 -7.73 -9.35 8.86
C ASP A 13 -8.34 -10.05 10.07
N LYS A 14 -7.98 -11.32 10.26
CA LYS A 14 -8.40 -12.20 11.37
C LYS A 14 -7.25 -12.37 12.34
N ILE A 15 -7.29 -11.60 13.42
CA ILE A 15 -6.20 -11.50 14.40
C ILE A 15 -6.51 -12.42 15.59
N PHE A 16 -5.64 -13.40 15.82
CA PHE A 16 -5.69 -14.34 16.92
C PHE A 16 -4.56 -14.04 17.92
N SER A 17 -4.90 -13.68 19.14
CA SER A 17 -3.92 -13.50 20.21
C SER A 17 -3.67 -14.85 20.89
N LEU A 18 -2.39 -15.24 20.97
CA LEU A 18 -1.94 -16.58 21.37
C LEU A 18 -0.83 -16.46 22.41
N ASP A 19 -0.58 -17.52 23.17
CA ASP A 19 0.60 -17.60 24.04
C ASP A 19 1.90 -17.57 23.23
N HIS A 20 1.94 -18.31 22.11
CA HIS A 20 3.04 -18.37 21.15
C HIS A 20 2.50 -18.69 19.75
N ILE A 21 3.30 -18.51 18.73
CA ILE A 21 2.94 -18.90 17.34
C ILE A 21 2.82 -20.42 17.28
N VAL A 22 1.71 -20.92 16.70
CA VAL A 22 1.41 -22.36 16.58
C VAL A 22 2.53 -23.12 15.87
N LYS A 23 2.96 -24.23 16.45
CA LYS A 23 4.01 -25.12 15.90
C LYS A 23 3.39 -26.29 15.13
N PRO A 24 4.12 -26.92 14.23
CA PRO A 24 3.65 -28.12 13.52
C PRO A 24 3.17 -29.21 14.49
N GLY A 25 1.95 -29.75 14.27
CA GLY A 25 1.35 -30.79 15.09
C GLY A 25 0.71 -30.29 16.40
N GLU A 26 0.71 -28.99 16.65
CA GLU A 26 0.15 -28.40 17.87
C GLU A 26 -1.27 -27.88 17.64
N THR A 27 -2.11 -27.97 18.67
CA THR A 27 -3.43 -27.33 18.74
C THR A 27 -3.49 -26.48 20.00
N ILE A 28 -3.66 -25.15 19.83
CA ILE A 28 -3.80 -24.22 20.95
C ILE A 28 -5.06 -23.38 20.81
N SER A 29 -5.56 -22.85 21.92
CA SER A 29 -6.68 -21.93 21.95
C SER A 29 -6.18 -20.50 21.95
N SER A 30 -6.80 -19.62 21.14
CA SER A 30 -6.61 -18.19 21.26
C SER A 30 -7.33 -17.65 22.49
N TYR A 31 -6.73 -16.68 23.17
CA TYR A 31 -7.41 -15.98 24.27
C TYR A 31 -8.17 -14.73 23.82
N SER A 32 -7.93 -14.26 22.60
CA SER A 32 -8.78 -13.25 21.95
C SER A 32 -8.79 -13.42 20.41
N TYR A 33 -9.88 -12.97 19.81
CA TYR A 33 -10.07 -12.90 18.38
C TYR A 33 -10.62 -11.51 18.01
N LYS A 34 -10.05 -10.92 16.96
CA LYS A 34 -10.53 -9.64 16.40
C LYS A 34 -10.56 -9.75 14.87
N SER A 35 -11.60 -9.18 14.27
CA SER A 35 -11.69 -9.02 12.81
C SER A 35 -11.65 -7.55 12.46
N SER A 36 -10.89 -7.17 11.44
CA SER A 36 -10.77 -5.78 10.98
C SER A 36 -10.58 -5.70 9.46
N ALA A 37 -10.80 -4.52 8.91
CA ALA A 37 -10.45 -4.22 7.54
C ALA A 37 -8.93 -4.15 7.39
N GLY A 38 -8.41 -4.71 6.30
CA GLY A 38 -7.00 -4.73 5.95
C GLY A 38 -6.78 -4.89 4.44
N GLY A 39 -5.57 -5.23 4.09
CA GLY A 39 -5.08 -5.24 2.71
C GLY A 39 -4.47 -3.89 2.32
N LYS A 40 -3.37 -3.94 1.59
CA LYS A 40 -2.64 -2.71 1.19
C LYS A 40 -3.52 -1.75 0.39
N GLY A 41 -4.35 -2.26 -0.52
CA GLY A 41 -5.29 -1.45 -1.26
C GLY A 41 -6.26 -0.70 -0.35
N CYS A 42 -6.87 -1.39 0.60
CA CYS A 42 -7.77 -0.78 1.58
C CYS A 42 -7.06 0.29 2.43
N ASN A 43 -5.87 -0.02 2.96
CA ASN A 43 -5.10 0.90 3.79
C ASN A 43 -4.67 2.15 3.02
N GLN A 44 -4.16 2.00 1.80
CA GLN A 44 -3.70 3.11 0.97
C GLN A 44 -4.87 4.00 0.52
N ALA A 45 -6.04 3.41 0.17
CA ALA A 45 -7.24 4.18 -0.12
C ALA A 45 -7.67 5.03 1.09
N GLY A 46 -7.68 4.43 2.28
CA GLY A 46 -8.01 5.15 3.51
C GLY A 46 -6.98 6.23 3.86
N ALA A 47 -5.68 5.97 3.66
CA ALA A 47 -4.63 6.95 3.90
C ALA A 47 -4.78 8.19 3.00
N LEU A 48 -5.00 7.98 1.71
CA LEU A 48 -5.23 9.03 0.73
C LEU A 48 -6.49 9.85 1.06
N ALA A 49 -7.59 9.18 1.42
CA ALA A 49 -8.84 9.86 1.75
C ALA A 49 -8.73 10.67 3.05
N LYS A 50 -8.09 10.10 4.09
CA LYS A 50 -7.82 10.82 5.35
C LYS A 50 -6.84 11.98 5.17
N ALA A 51 -5.99 11.95 4.14
CA ALA A 51 -5.14 13.06 3.72
C ALA A 51 -5.87 14.12 2.87
N GLY A 52 -7.21 13.99 2.68
CA GLY A 52 -8.07 14.96 2.00
C GLY A 52 -8.14 14.83 0.48
N CYS A 53 -7.82 13.66 -0.08
CA CYS A 53 -7.88 13.42 -1.51
C CYS A 53 -9.24 12.87 -1.98
N ASP A 54 -9.56 13.05 -3.28
CA ASP A 54 -10.72 12.46 -3.97
C ASP A 54 -10.37 11.04 -4.44
N VAL A 55 -10.72 10.04 -3.62
CA VAL A 55 -10.27 8.65 -3.76
C VAL A 55 -11.42 7.73 -4.17
N TYR A 56 -11.16 6.94 -5.19
CA TYR A 56 -12.02 5.88 -5.71
C TYR A 56 -11.34 4.53 -5.48
N MET A 57 -11.96 3.67 -4.69
CA MET A 57 -11.47 2.30 -4.48
C MET A 57 -12.10 1.35 -5.48
N ALA A 58 -11.26 0.61 -6.18
CA ALA A 58 -11.65 -0.50 -7.04
C ALA A 58 -11.00 -1.80 -6.59
N GLY A 59 -11.67 -2.90 -6.81
CA GLY A 59 -11.24 -4.23 -6.44
C GLY A 59 -12.42 -5.18 -6.32
N LYS A 60 -12.20 -6.33 -5.71
CA LYS A 60 -13.22 -7.36 -5.60
C LYS A 60 -13.26 -7.97 -4.20
N MET A 61 -14.48 -8.28 -3.74
CA MET A 61 -14.69 -8.93 -2.45
C MET A 61 -15.93 -9.82 -2.48
N GLY A 62 -16.06 -10.66 -1.48
CA GLY A 62 -17.25 -11.43 -1.18
C GLY A 62 -18.20 -10.71 -0.23
N PRO A 63 -19.40 -11.29 0.02
CA PRO A 63 -20.39 -10.71 0.94
C PRO A 63 -19.92 -10.66 2.40
N ASP A 64 -18.92 -11.45 2.76
CA ASP A 64 -18.29 -11.48 4.08
C ASP A 64 -17.49 -10.22 4.41
N GLY A 65 -17.11 -9.43 3.37
CA GLY A 65 -16.31 -8.22 3.51
C GLY A 65 -17.09 -6.89 3.46
N LEU A 66 -18.43 -6.89 3.37
CA LEU A 66 -19.23 -5.67 3.17
C LEU A 66 -18.97 -4.57 4.20
N PHE A 67 -18.64 -4.91 5.44
CA PHE A 67 -18.28 -3.93 6.48
C PHE A 67 -17.06 -3.06 6.10
N ILE A 68 -16.19 -3.53 5.19
CA ILE A 68 -15.04 -2.77 4.69
C ILE A 68 -15.53 -1.61 3.81
N ILE A 69 -16.59 -1.84 3.00
CA ILE A 69 -17.21 -0.79 2.19
C ILE A 69 -17.76 0.32 3.08
N ASP A 70 -18.48 -0.04 4.14
CA ASP A 70 -19.06 0.93 5.07
C ASP A 70 -17.96 1.74 5.78
N LEU A 71 -16.88 1.06 6.18
CA LEU A 71 -15.73 1.71 6.78
C LEU A 71 -15.03 2.68 5.81
N LEU A 72 -14.79 2.28 4.56
CA LEU A 72 -14.18 3.14 3.55
C LEU A 72 -15.06 4.36 3.24
N LYS A 73 -16.38 4.16 3.12
CA LYS A 73 -17.35 5.27 2.96
C LYS A 73 -17.29 6.25 4.12
N SER A 74 -17.11 5.77 5.35
CA SER A 74 -17.00 6.65 6.53
C SER A 74 -15.75 7.55 6.50
N TYR A 75 -14.76 7.23 5.66
CA TYR A 75 -13.58 8.04 5.37
C TYR A 75 -13.67 8.80 4.04
N ASN A 76 -14.88 8.91 3.46
CA ASN A 76 -15.14 9.57 2.17
C ASN A 76 -14.44 8.92 0.97
N VAL A 77 -14.15 7.62 1.00
CA VAL A 77 -13.70 6.88 -0.17
C VAL A 77 -14.92 6.54 -1.04
N ASN A 78 -14.88 6.86 -2.33
CA ASN A 78 -15.86 6.35 -3.27
C ASN A 78 -15.62 4.84 -3.51
N THR A 79 -16.66 4.03 -3.32
CA THR A 79 -16.61 2.57 -3.39
C THR A 79 -17.40 1.96 -4.55
N ASP A 80 -17.83 2.77 -5.51
CA ASP A 80 -18.71 2.36 -6.62
C ASP A 80 -18.05 1.31 -7.54
N TYR A 81 -16.73 1.25 -7.52
CA TYR A 81 -15.94 0.31 -8.34
C TYR A 81 -15.52 -0.96 -7.60
N ILE A 82 -15.95 -1.15 -6.34
CA ILE A 82 -15.77 -2.41 -5.63
C ILE A 82 -16.83 -3.41 -6.10
N LYS A 83 -16.38 -4.55 -6.65
CA LYS A 83 -17.27 -5.66 -7.04
C LYS A 83 -17.47 -6.61 -5.86
N THR A 84 -18.74 -6.97 -5.58
CA THR A 84 -19.10 -7.82 -4.42
C THR A 84 -19.65 -9.19 -4.84
N ASN A 85 -19.31 -9.62 -6.04
CA ASN A 85 -19.83 -10.86 -6.67
C ASN A 85 -18.93 -12.08 -6.53
N ALA A 86 -17.85 -12.00 -5.75
CA ALA A 86 -17.03 -13.16 -5.40
C ALA A 86 -17.65 -13.96 -4.24
N LYS A 87 -17.19 -15.18 -4.03
CA LYS A 87 -17.68 -16.05 -2.94
C LYS A 87 -17.11 -15.65 -1.57
N VAL A 88 -15.82 -15.33 -1.53
CA VAL A 88 -15.07 -15.07 -0.29
C VAL A 88 -14.09 -13.92 -0.55
N SER A 89 -14.04 -12.98 0.36
CA SER A 89 -13.07 -11.88 0.35
C SER A 89 -11.65 -12.37 0.57
N GLY A 90 -10.65 -11.55 0.22
CA GLY A 90 -9.29 -11.77 0.67
C GLY A 90 -9.22 -11.81 2.19
N GLN A 91 -8.32 -12.61 2.76
CA GLN A 91 -8.18 -12.78 4.20
C GLN A 91 -6.70 -12.79 4.60
N ALA A 92 -6.40 -12.19 5.74
CA ALA A 92 -5.15 -12.39 6.45
C ALA A 92 -5.44 -13.08 7.80
N LEU A 93 -4.89 -14.28 8.01
CA LEU A 93 -4.92 -14.92 9.31
C LEU A 93 -3.63 -14.53 10.04
N ILE A 94 -3.79 -13.73 11.10
CA ILE A 94 -2.68 -13.12 11.82
C ILE A 94 -2.63 -13.72 13.20
N GLN A 95 -1.54 -14.42 13.50
CA GLN A 95 -1.21 -14.89 14.84
C GLN A 95 -0.34 -13.83 15.52
N VAL A 96 -0.68 -13.45 16.74
CA VAL A 96 0.10 -12.52 17.57
C VAL A 96 0.38 -13.18 18.91
N SER A 97 1.64 -13.41 19.22
CA SER A 97 2.08 -14.00 20.48
C SER A 97 2.24 -12.95 21.59
N LYS A 98 2.31 -13.39 22.85
CA LYS A 98 2.48 -12.50 24.03
C LYS A 98 3.76 -11.66 24.00
N ASP A 99 4.80 -12.15 23.35
CA ASP A 99 6.06 -11.44 23.15
C ASP A 99 6.05 -10.48 21.96
N GLY A 100 4.89 -10.31 21.29
CA GLY A 100 4.70 -9.38 20.19
C GLY A 100 5.15 -9.89 18.82
N GLN A 101 5.59 -11.14 18.70
CA GLN A 101 5.87 -11.73 17.40
C GLN A 101 4.57 -11.99 16.64
N ASN A 102 4.63 -11.92 15.31
CA ASN A 102 3.49 -12.26 14.47
C ASN A 102 3.86 -13.27 13.38
N SER A 103 2.83 -13.98 12.91
CA SER A 103 2.89 -14.84 11.73
C SER A 103 1.61 -14.64 10.94
N ILE A 104 1.74 -14.45 9.62
CA ILE A 104 0.63 -14.07 8.76
C ILE A 104 0.50 -15.08 7.63
N ILE A 105 -0.72 -15.60 7.45
CA ILE A 105 -1.11 -16.43 6.30
C ILE A 105 -2.08 -15.61 5.47
N LEU A 106 -1.73 -15.35 4.20
CA LEU A 106 -2.61 -14.68 3.26
C LEU A 106 -3.40 -15.69 2.44
N SER A 107 -4.72 -15.45 2.33
CA SER A 107 -5.60 -16.10 1.37
C SER A 107 -6.12 -15.02 0.42
N ALA A 108 -5.74 -15.11 -0.84
CA ALA A 108 -6.04 -14.06 -1.81
C ALA A 108 -7.57 -13.88 -2.05
N GLY A 109 -8.35 -14.97 -2.02
CA GLY A 109 -9.80 -14.90 -2.25
C GLY A 109 -10.15 -14.08 -3.49
N ALA A 110 -11.11 -13.18 -3.35
CA ALA A 110 -11.58 -12.31 -4.42
C ALA A 110 -10.52 -11.40 -5.04
N ASN A 111 -9.43 -11.11 -4.33
CA ASN A 111 -8.38 -10.23 -4.84
C ASN A 111 -7.74 -10.73 -6.15
N ILE A 112 -7.79 -12.03 -6.42
CA ILE A 112 -7.25 -12.62 -7.66
C ILE A 112 -8.35 -12.97 -8.69
N GLU A 113 -9.57 -12.47 -8.50
CA GLU A 113 -10.71 -12.73 -9.38
C GLU A 113 -11.09 -11.49 -10.23
N ASN A 114 -10.26 -10.44 -10.27
CA ASN A 114 -10.49 -9.28 -11.10
C ASN A 114 -10.35 -9.66 -12.58
N THR A 115 -11.33 -9.28 -13.41
CA THR A 115 -11.31 -9.55 -14.86
C THR A 115 -10.86 -8.32 -15.65
N CYS A 116 -10.24 -8.53 -16.81
CA CYS A 116 -9.87 -7.42 -17.70
C CYS A 116 -11.08 -6.56 -18.10
N SER A 117 -12.26 -7.18 -18.26
CA SER A 117 -13.50 -6.44 -18.56
C SER A 117 -13.92 -5.51 -17.42
N GLU A 118 -13.83 -5.95 -16.16
CA GLU A 118 -14.12 -5.12 -14.98
C GLU A 118 -13.12 -3.97 -14.85
N ILE A 119 -11.85 -4.22 -15.18
CA ILE A 119 -10.80 -3.20 -15.22
C ILE A 119 -11.11 -2.16 -16.29
N ASP A 120 -11.43 -2.57 -17.51
CA ASP A 120 -11.74 -1.67 -18.61
C ASP A 120 -12.97 -0.79 -18.29
N GLU A 121 -14.02 -1.38 -17.71
CA GLU A 121 -15.20 -0.62 -17.29
C GLU A 121 -14.85 0.44 -16.23
N THR A 122 -14.03 0.08 -15.25
CA THR A 122 -13.58 1.02 -14.21
C THR A 122 -12.76 2.16 -14.83
N LEU A 123 -11.79 1.82 -15.67
CA LEU A 123 -10.88 2.79 -16.27
C LEU A 123 -11.57 3.79 -17.22
N LYS A 124 -12.80 3.52 -17.73
CA LYS A 124 -13.56 4.49 -18.55
C LYS A 124 -13.85 5.80 -17.80
N HIS A 125 -13.89 5.78 -16.48
CA HIS A 125 -14.22 6.92 -15.62
C HIS A 125 -13.03 7.77 -15.21
N PHE A 126 -11.82 7.40 -15.67
CA PHE A 126 -10.57 8.08 -15.37
C PHE A 126 -9.90 8.55 -16.66
N SER A 127 -9.13 9.63 -16.57
CA SER A 127 -8.57 10.35 -17.70
C SER A 127 -7.12 10.77 -17.46
N ASN A 128 -6.48 11.29 -18.50
CA ASN A 128 -5.10 11.77 -18.45
C ASN A 128 -4.86 12.71 -17.24
N GLY A 129 -3.82 12.42 -16.49
CA GLY A 129 -3.42 13.14 -15.29
C GLY A 129 -4.05 12.65 -13.99
N ASP A 130 -5.08 11.77 -14.04
CA ASP A 130 -5.55 11.07 -12.84
C ASP A 130 -4.51 10.06 -12.34
N PHE A 131 -4.56 9.72 -11.06
CA PHE A 131 -3.62 8.79 -10.45
C PHE A 131 -4.17 7.36 -10.43
N LEU A 132 -3.29 6.38 -10.69
CA LEU A 132 -3.57 4.95 -10.53
C LEU A 132 -2.62 4.37 -9.48
N ILE A 133 -3.17 3.94 -8.35
CA ILE A 133 -2.43 3.35 -7.24
C ILE A 133 -2.57 1.84 -7.30
N LEU A 134 -1.43 1.13 -7.28
CA LEU A 134 -1.37 -0.32 -7.40
C LEU A 134 -0.44 -0.94 -6.34
N GLN A 135 -0.78 -2.16 -5.90
CA GLN A 135 0.04 -2.99 -5.02
C GLN A 135 0.12 -4.42 -5.61
N ASN A 136 1.03 -5.26 -5.10
CA ASN A 136 1.16 -6.63 -5.62
C ASN A 136 0.31 -7.65 -4.82
N GLU A 137 -0.95 -7.32 -4.56
CA GLU A 137 -1.88 -8.21 -3.83
C GLU A 137 -3.11 -8.61 -4.67
N ILE A 138 -3.16 -8.20 -5.94
CA ILE A 138 -4.25 -8.54 -6.87
C ILE A 138 -3.69 -9.16 -8.16
N ASN A 139 -4.56 -9.75 -8.97
CA ASN A 139 -4.20 -10.20 -10.32
C ASN A 139 -4.28 -9.07 -11.37
N ASN A 140 -3.77 -9.33 -12.58
CA ASN A 140 -3.85 -8.42 -13.75
C ASN A 140 -3.18 -7.05 -13.53
N ILE A 141 -2.13 -6.99 -12.71
CA ILE A 141 -1.39 -5.73 -12.45
C ILE A 141 -0.68 -5.25 -13.72
N ASP A 142 -0.10 -6.15 -14.48
CA ASP A 142 0.52 -5.87 -15.77
C ASP A 142 -0.48 -5.25 -16.76
N TYR A 143 -1.71 -5.76 -16.78
CA TYR A 143 -2.80 -5.22 -17.58
C TYR A 143 -3.20 -3.82 -17.12
N LEU A 144 -3.35 -3.62 -15.80
CA LEU A 144 -3.65 -2.32 -15.19
C LEU A 144 -2.59 -1.27 -15.50
N ILE A 145 -1.29 -1.63 -15.41
CA ILE A 145 -0.18 -0.74 -15.75
C ILE A 145 -0.25 -0.35 -17.24
N ASN A 146 -0.45 -1.33 -18.14
CA ASN A 146 -0.54 -1.06 -19.56
C ASN A 146 -1.72 -0.14 -19.89
N LYS A 147 -2.91 -0.46 -19.42
CA LYS A 147 -4.13 0.33 -19.67
C LYS A 147 -4.10 1.70 -19.03
N GLY A 148 -3.57 1.80 -17.81
CA GLY A 148 -3.35 3.09 -17.14
C GLY A 148 -2.40 3.99 -17.93
N TYR A 149 -1.28 3.45 -18.41
CA TYR A 149 -0.33 4.18 -19.24
C TYR A 149 -0.93 4.63 -20.57
N GLU A 150 -1.66 3.77 -21.27
CA GLU A 150 -2.37 4.11 -22.52
C GLU A 150 -3.35 5.27 -22.35
N LYS A 151 -3.94 5.42 -21.15
CA LYS A 151 -4.86 6.51 -20.79
C LYS A 151 -4.16 7.77 -20.27
N GLY A 152 -2.85 7.74 -20.07
CA GLY A 152 -2.07 8.85 -19.51
C GLY A 152 -2.26 9.02 -18.00
N LEU A 153 -2.60 7.94 -17.28
CA LEU A 153 -2.67 7.97 -15.82
C LEU A 153 -1.27 8.04 -15.21
N ILE A 154 -1.15 8.71 -14.08
CA ILE A 154 0.07 8.74 -13.26
C ILE A 154 0.09 7.47 -12.41
N ILE A 155 0.95 6.52 -12.76
CA ILE A 155 0.98 5.20 -12.13
C ILE A 155 1.90 5.20 -10.94
N CYS A 156 1.35 4.92 -9.75
CA CYS A 156 2.06 4.77 -8.50
C CYS A 156 2.01 3.29 -8.09
N PHE A 157 3.16 2.65 -7.99
CA PHE A 157 3.24 1.22 -7.73
C PHE A 157 4.03 0.92 -6.45
N ASN A 158 3.40 0.17 -5.54
CA ASN A 158 4.04 -0.46 -4.41
C ASN A 158 4.17 -1.98 -4.69
N PRO A 159 5.35 -2.49 -5.07
CA PRO A 159 5.55 -3.89 -5.47
C PRO A 159 5.58 -4.85 -4.27
N SER A 160 4.74 -4.62 -3.28
CA SER A 160 4.66 -5.39 -2.05
C SER A 160 3.37 -6.24 -2.00
N PRO A 161 3.45 -7.52 -1.56
CA PRO A 161 4.67 -8.30 -1.32
C PRO A 161 5.43 -8.59 -2.62
N PHE A 162 6.75 -8.53 -2.57
CA PHE A 162 7.57 -8.82 -3.75
C PHE A 162 7.47 -10.30 -4.14
N THR A 163 7.33 -10.53 -5.44
CA THR A 163 7.38 -11.86 -6.07
C THR A 163 8.10 -11.74 -7.41
N ASP A 164 8.76 -12.78 -7.86
CA ASP A 164 9.60 -12.74 -9.07
C ASP A 164 8.83 -12.37 -10.36
N ASN A 165 7.54 -12.65 -10.42
CA ASN A 165 6.69 -12.28 -11.56
C ASN A 165 6.58 -10.75 -11.76
N ILE A 166 6.78 -9.93 -10.73
CA ILE A 166 6.83 -8.46 -10.85
C ILE A 166 7.85 -8.03 -11.91
N LEU A 167 8.97 -8.76 -12.02
CA LEU A 167 10.02 -8.45 -12.99
C LEU A 167 9.58 -8.61 -14.47
N SER A 168 8.44 -9.26 -14.72
CA SER A 168 7.83 -9.38 -16.04
C SER A 168 6.79 -8.30 -16.35
N PHE A 169 6.44 -7.45 -15.38
CA PHE A 169 5.50 -6.36 -15.58
C PHE A 169 6.13 -5.21 -16.38
N PRO A 170 5.35 -4.38 -17.07
CA PRO A 170 5.85 -3.21 -17.83
C PRO A 170 6.22 -2.06 -16.89
N LEU A 171 7.22 -2.31 -16.02
CA LEU A 171 7.62 -1.42 -14.93
C LEU A 171 8.20 -0.08 -15.43
N GLU A 172 8.67 0.01 -16.65
CA GLU A 172 9.13 1.24 -17.30
C GLU A 172 8.01 2.28 -17.49
N LYS A 173 6.74 1.86 -17.36
CA LYS A 173 5.54 2.71 -17.46
C LYS A 173 5.11 3.29 -16.11
N VAL A 174 5.75 2.88 -15.01
CA VAL A 174 5.45 3.36 -13.68
C VAL A 174 6.04 4.75 -13.46
N SER A 175 5.25 5.67 -12.91
CA SER A 175 5.66 7.05 -12.63
C SER A 175 6.30 7.22 -11.24
N TYR A 176 5.80 6.48 -10.26
CA TYR A 176 6.28 6.51 -8.86
C TYR A 176 6.41 5.08 -8.32
N PHE A 177 7.60 4.73 -7.85
CA PHE A 177 7.81 3.50 -7.08
C PHE A 177 7.85 3.80 -5.59
N PHE A 178 7.05 3.05 -4.83
CA PHE A 178 7.11 3.03 -3.36
C PHE A 178 7.62 1.66 -2.93
N VAL A 179 8.86 1.63 -2.48
CA VAL A 179 9.58 0.39 -2.13
C VAL A 179 10.24 0.52 -0.77
N ASN A 180 10.47 -0.59 -0.09
CA ASN A 180 11.46 -0.63 0.97
C ASN A 180 12.83 -1.05 0.40
N GLU A 181 13.88 -1.01 1.22
CA GLU A 181 15.25 -1.37 0.83
C GLU A 181 15.37 -2.82 0.34
N ILE A 182 14.54 -3.72 0.88
CA ILE A 182 14.54 -5.14 0.50
C ILE A 182 13.90 -5.31 -0.88
N GLU A 183 12.72 -4.73 -1.09
CA GLU A 183 11.99 -4.78 -2.36
C GLU A 183 12.81 -4.12 -3.49
N ALA A 184 13.42 -2.97 -3.22
CA ALA A 184 14.30 -2.30 -4.17
C ALA A 184 15.53 -3.17 -4.53
N ALA A 185 16.15 -3.81 -3.56
CA ALA A 185 17.26 -4.74 -3.77
C ALA A 185 16.84 -5.99 -4.58
N GLN A 186 15.64 -6.52 -4.33
CA GLN A 186 15.07 -7.64 -5.09
C GLN A 186 14.81 -7.25 -6.57
N ILE A 187 14.21 -6.08 -6.81
CA ILE A 187 13.95 -5.56 -8.17
C ILE A 187 15.24 -5.35 -8.94
N THR A 188 16.30 -4.87 -8.29
CA THR A 188 17.59 -4.58 -8.92
C THR A 188 18.56 -5.75 -8.90
N LYS A 189 18.23 -6.81 -8.15
CA LYS A 189 19.12 -7.95 -7.88
C LYS A 189 20.42 -7.53 -7.17
N THR A 190 20.32 -6.52 -6.31
CA THR A 190 21.45 -6.02 -5.50
C THR A 190 21.59 -6.91 -4.25
N ASN A 191 22.78 -7.49 -4.05
CA ASN A 191 23.00 -8.47 -2.97
C ASN A 191 23.17 -7.83 -1.58
N ASN A 192 23.65 -6.58 -1.50
CA ASN A 192 23.88 -5.89 -0.24
C ASN A 192 22.71 -4.95 0.08
N THR A 193 21.83 -5.37 0.97
CA THR A 193 20.66 -4.59 1.39
C THR A 193 20.98 -3.47 2.38
N ASN A 194 22.22 -3.35 2.85
CA ASN A 194 22.63 -2.29 3.77
C ASN A 194 23.29 -1.09 3.06
N ASP A 195 23.56 -1.21 1.75
CA ASP A 195 24.09 -0.12 0.94
C ASP A 195 22.95 0.63 0.24
N TYR A 196 22.25 1.47 1.02
CA TYR A 196 21.08 2.20 0.54
C TYR A 196 21.36 3.12 -0.63
N ASP A 197 22.55 3.73 -0.68
CA ASP A 197 22.95 4.59 -1.79
C ASP A 197 23.10 3.81 -3.09
N LYS A 198 23.71 2.64 -3.00
CA LYS A 198 23.83 1.75 -4.16
C LYS A 198 22.48 1.26 -4.63
N ILE A 199 21.61 0.77 -3.72
CA ILE A 199 20.26 0.29 -4.05
C ILE A 199 19.44 1.39 -4.72
N LEU A 200 19.46 2.59 -4.15
CA LEU A 200 18.73 3.75 -4.68
C LEU A 200 19.23 4.14 -6.08
N ASN A 201 20.54 4.11 -6.31
CA ASN A 201 21.13 4.38 -7.62
C ASN A 201 20.79 3.27 -8.62
N ASP A 202 20.86 2.00 -8.21
CA ASP A 202 20.56 0.85 -9.07
C ASP A 202 19.08 0.91 -9.55
N ILE A 203 18.11 1.16 -8.65
CA ILE A 203 16.70 1.24 -9.03
C ILE A 203 16.39 2.48 -9.87
N LYS A 204 16.99 3.64 -9.55
CA LYS A 204 16.85 4.87 -10.34
C LYS A 204 17.41 4.68 -11.76
N ASN A 205 18.57 4.03 -11.91
CA ASN A 205 19.16 3.77 -13.21
C ASN A 205 18.33 2.76 -14.03
N LYS A 206 17.68 1.82 -13.36
CA LYS A 206 16.80 0.84 -14.02
C LYS A 206 15.51 1.50 -14.53
N PHE A 207 14.99 2.50 -13.82
CA PHE A 207 13.75 3.20 -14.15
C PHE A 207 13.96 4.73 -14.17
N PRO A 208 14.71 5.25 -15.16
CA PRO A 208 15.15 6.64 -15.15
C PRO A 208 14.03 7.67 -15.25
N SER A 209 12.87 7.29 -15.80
CA SER A 209 11.70 8.17 -15.91
C SER A 209 10.85 8.22 -14.65
N ALA A 210 11.07 7.31 -13.71
CA ALA A 210 10.27 7.19 -12.50
C ALA A 210 10.84 7.99 -11.33
N SER A 211 9.98 8.44 -10.44
CA SER A 211 10.33 8.89 -9.09
C SER A 211 10.44 7.66 -8.18
N ILE A 212 11.56 7.53 -7.47
CA ILE A 212 11.79 6.44 -6.54
C ILE A 212 11.63 6.94 -5.11
N ILE A 213 10.73 6.37 -4.36
CA ILE A 213 10.54 6.60 -2.93
C ILE A 213 10.90 5.31 -2.22
N MET A 214 12.00 5.33 -1.47
CA MET A 214 12.54 4.16 -0.78
C MET A 214 12.54 4.37 0.73
N THR A 215 11.71 3.62 1.44
CA THR A 215 11.74 3.58 2.90
C THR A 215 12.85 2.67 3.40
N ILE A 216 13.50 3.04 4.50
CA ILE A 216 14.64 2.32 5.09
C ILE A 216 14.45 2.14 6.61
N GLY A 217 13.26 1.75 6.99
CA GLY A 217 12.89 1.47 8.37
C GLY A 217 13.19 2.63 9.31
N LYS A 218 13.96 2.37 10.37
CA LYS A 218 14.31 3.37 11.40
C LYS A 218 15.23 4.50 10.92
N GLN A 219 15.71 4.46 9.70
CA GLN A 219 16.53 5.52 9.13
C GLN A 219 15.76 6.52 8.26
N GLY A 220 14.45 6.28 8.07
CA GLY A 220 13.57 7.20 7.34
C GLY A 220 13.30 6.79 5.90
N ALA A 221 13.39 7.74 4.97
CA ALA A 221 13.08 7.49 3.56
C ALA A 221 13.94 8.35 2.62
N PHE A 222 14.20 7.82 1.44
CA PHE A 222 14.81 8.54 0.33
C PHE A 222 13.80 8.82 -0.76
N TYR A 223 13.97 9.97 -1.41
CA TYR A 223 13.45 10.24 -2.74
C TYR A 223 14.60 10.35 -3.72
N ALA A 224 14.43 9.81 -4.93
CA ALA A 224 15.38 10.02 -6.03
C ALA A 224 14.65 10.12 -7.38
N LYS A 225 15.03 11.14 -8.16
CA LYS A 225 14.63 11.31 -9.56
C LYS A 225 15.65 12.25 -10.24
N ASP A 226 16.07 11.92 -11.44
CA ASP A 226 17.08 12.70 -12.17
C ASP A 226 18.32 12.96 -11.31
N ASN A 227 18.66 14.22 -11.06
CA ASN A 227 19.76 14.66 -10.19
C ASN A 227 19.32 15.00 -8.77
N ILE A 228 18.02 14.86 -8.45
CA ILE A 228 17.45 15.15 -7.14
C ILE A 228 17.58 13.89 -6.28
N LYS A 229 18.15 14.05 -5.10
CA LYS A 229 18.15 13.05 -4.03
C LYS A 229 17.88 13.78 -2.71
N VAL A 230 16.83 13.33 -2.02
CA VAL A 230 16.44 13.87 -0.72
C VAL A 230 16.39 12.72 0.28
N HIS A 231 16.88 12.94 1.48
CA HIS A 231 16.76 12.03 2.61
C HIS A 231 15.95 12.71 3.72
N GLN A 232 14.89 12.06 4.13
CA GLN A 232 14.08 12.43 5.29
C GLN A 232 14.31 11.41 6.41
N PRO A 233 14.94 11.80 7.53
CA PRO A 233 15.04 10.93 8.70
C PRO A 233 13.67 10.69 9.34
N ILE A 234 13.56 9.64 10.16
CA ILE A 234 12.32 9.37 10.91
C ILE A 234 11.97 10.54 11.85
N ILE A 235 10.69 10.63 12.17
CA ILE A 235 10.19 11.43 13.29
C ILE A 235 9.96 10.44 14.44
N ASP A 236 10.59 10.71 15.57
CA ASP A 236 10.52 9.83 16.73
C ASP A 236 9.08 9.73 17.26
N ALA A 237 8.64 8.49 17.45
CA ALA A 237 7.35 8.17 18.02
C ALA A 237 7.42 6.83 18.78
N PRO A 238 6.60 6.63 19.82
CA PRO A 238 6.49 5.32 20.47
C PRO A 238 5.94 4.30 19.46
N VAL A 239 6.64 3.18 19.28
CA VAL A 239 6.20 2.13 18.36
C VAL A 239 5.30 1.15 19.10
N VAL A 240 4.01 1.15 18.75
CA VAL A 240 2.97 0.25 19.25
C VAL A 240 2.65 -0.85 18.22
N ASP A 241 2.46 -0.44 16.95
CA ASP A 241 2.11 -1.34 15.85
C ASP A 241 2.62 -0.73 14.54
N THR A 242 3.39 -1.49 13.75
CA THR A 242 3.94 -1.01 12.48
C THR A 242 3.03 -1.28 11.28
N THR A 243 1.87 -1.88 11.51
CA THR A 243 0.90 -2.18 10.44
C THR A 243 0.44 -0.88 9.75
N ALA A 244 0.35 -0.92 8.43
CA ALA A 244 -0.04 0.20 7.58
C ALA A 244 0.89 1.44 7.60
N ALA A 245 2.08 1.39 8.23
CA ALA A 245 3.01 2.52 8.22
C ALA A 245 3.45 2.90 6.80
N GLY A 246 3.81 1.91 5.98
CA GLY A 246 4.18 2.12 4.57
C GLY A 246 3.00 2.58 3.71
N ASP A 247 1.79 2.05 3.96
CA ASP A 247 0.56 2.46 3.26
C ASP A 247 0.21 3.92 3.59
N THR A 248 0.36 4.31 4.86
CA THR A 248 0.19 5.69 5.33
C THR A 248 1.21 6.61 4.68
N PHE A 249 2.48 6.20 4.69
CA PHE A 249 3.56 6.98 4.06
C PHE A 249 3.25 7.26 2.59
N MET A 250 2.91 6.22 1.82
CA MET A 250 2.56 6.36 0.40
C MET A 250 1.36 7.28 0.21
N GLY A 251 0.29 7.10 1.00
CA GLY A 251 -0.91 7.92 0.90
C GLY A 251 -0.64 9.40 1.15
N TYR A 252 0.09 9.73 2.21
CA TYR A 252 0.42 11.13 2.57
C TYR A 252 1.44 11.75 1.61
N PHE A 253 2.41 10.98 1.09
CA PHE A 253 3.33 11.46 0.08
C PHE A 253 2.58 11.87 -1.19
N ILE A 254 1.73 10.99 -1.74
CA ILE A 254 0.95 11.29 -2.95
C ILE A 254 -0.01 12.45 -2.71
N ALA A 255 -0.69 12.49 -1.56
CA ALA A 255 -1.57 13.59 -1.21
C ALA A 255 -0.82 14.93 -1.17
N SER A 256 0.39 14.96 -0.64
CA SER A 256 1.24 16.17 -0.61
C SER A 256 1.60 16.63 -2.02
N ILE A 257 2.01 15.71 -2.90
CA ILE A 257 2.30 16.05 -4.30
C ILE A 257 1.06 16.62 -5.02
N ILE A 258 -0.12 16.03 -4.81
CA ILE A 258 -1.39 16.52 -5.41
C ILE A 258 -1.78 17.90 -4.86
N LYS A 259 -1.50 18.18 -3.60
CA LYS A 259 -1.72 19.48 -2.96
C LYS A 259 -0.70 20.55 -3.40
N GLY A 260 0.35 20.17 -4.15
CA GLY A 260 1.36 21.09 -4.69
C GLY A 260 2.55 21.35 -3.77
N TYR A 261 2.71 20.57 -2.71
CA TYR A 261 3.91 20.59 -1.88
C TYR A 261 5.14 20.08 -2.64
N ASP A 262 6.31 20.56 -2.31
CA ASP A 262 7.54 20.05 -2.89
C ASP A 262 7.90 18.66 -2.31
N VAL A 263 8.96 18.06 -2.84
CA VAL A 263 9.36 16.69 -2.48
C VAL A 263 9.84 16.58 -1.03
N GLU A 264 10.51 17.63 -0.51
CA GLU A 264 11.02 17.65 0.86
C GLU A 264 9.85 17.72 1.84
N GLU A 265 8.89 18.59 1.58
CA GLU A 265 7.64 18.70 2.34
C GLU A 265 6.82 17.40 2.27
N ALA A 266 6.70 16.80 1.07
CA ALA A 266 5.98 15.55 0.87
C ALA A 266 6.60 14.39 1.67
N LEU A 267 7.92 14.26 1.69
CA LEU A 267 8.62 13.28 2.51
C LEU A 267 8.42 13.54 4.01
N PHE A 268 8.49 14.80 4.44
CA PHE A 268 8.27 15.20 5.82
C PHE A 268 6.86 14.82 6.30
N PHE A 269 5.81 15.22 5.55
CA PHE A 269 4.42 14.91 5.91
C PHE A 269 4.14 13.41 5.90
N ALA A 270 4.67 12.68 4.93
CA ALA A 270 4.56 11.22 4.86
C ALA A 270 5.22 10.54 6.08
N THR A 271 6.40 10.99 6.46
CA THR A 271 7.12 10.49 7.65
C THR A 271 6.37 10.82 8.93
N LYS A 272 5.84 12.07 9.06
CA LYS A 272 5.02 12.50 10.20
C LYS A 272 3.76 11.65 10.33
N ALA A 273 3.05 11.39 9.24
CA ALA A 273 1.85 10.56 9.24
C ALA A 273 2.17 9.10 9.64
N SER A 274 3.26 8.54 9.12
CA SER A 274 3.72 7.20 9.51
C SER A 274 4.08 7.13 11.01
N ALA A 275 4.73 8.15 11.56
CA ALA A 275 5.06 8.22 12.98
C ALA A 275 3.80 8.22 13.86
N VAL A 276 2.74 8.94 13.47
CA VAL A 276 1.44 8.89 14.15
C VAL A 276 0.80 7.50 14.01
N THR A 277 0.88 6.89 12.84
CA THR A 277 0.30 5.56 12.59
C THR A 277 0.95 4.51 13.48
N VAL A 278 2.28 4.44 13.53
CA VAL A 278 2.98 3.42 14.35
C VAL A 278 2.80 3.61 15.84
N SER A 279 2.35 4.77 16.31
CA SER A 279 2.08 5.04 17.72
C SER A 279 0.71 4.53 18.21
N LYS A 280 -0.10 3.95 17.31
CA LYS A 280 -1.45 3.45 17.60
C LYS A 280 -1.59 2.00 17.12
N SER A 281 -2.46 1.23 17.74
CA SER A 281 -2.76 -0.14 17.32
C SER A 281 -3.76 -0.19 16.16
N GLY A 282 -3.55 -1.13 15.25
CA GLY A 282 -4.42 -1.42 14.10
C GLY A 282 -3.96 -0.77 12.81
N ALA A 283 -4.51 -1.24 11.68
CA ALA A 283 -4.14 -0.78 10.34
C ALA A 283 -4.85 0.54 9.98
N LEU A 284 -5.94 0.46 9.23
CA LEU A 284 -6.68 1.62 8.70
C LEU A 284 -7.15 2.62 9.77
N VAL A 285 -7.47 2.14 10.97
CA VAL A 285 -7.96 2.98 12.09
C VAL A 285 -6.85 3.82 12.73
N SER A 286 -5.58 3.39 12.65
CA SER A 286 -4.44 4.11 13.23
C SER A 286 -3.98 5.30 12.38
N ILE A 287 -4.34 5.32 11.10
CA ILE A 287 -3.96 6.36 10.14
C ILE A 287 -4.54 7.71 10.58
N PRO A 288 -3.74 8.78 10.69
CA PRO A 288 -4.22 10.10 11.07
C PRO A 288 -5.13 10.73 10.02
N PHE A 289 -5.86 11.78 10.39
CA PHE A 289 -6.54 12.68 9.46
C PHE A 289 -5.63 13.85 9.09
N GLU A 290 -5.97 14.56 8.01
CA GLU A 290 -5.15 15.64 7.44
C GLU A 290 -4.87 16.78 8.42
N ASP A 291 -5.82 17.16 9.26
CA ASP A 291 -5.70 18.20 10.29
C ASP A 291 -4.65 17.90 11.38
N GLN A 292 -4.22 16.65 11.48
CA GLN A 292 -3.16 16.21 12.39
C GLN A 292 -1.76 16.28 11.74
N ILE A 293 -1.69 16.46 10.42
CA ILE A 293 -0.45 16.33 9.65
C ILE A 293 -0.07 17.64 8.93
N PHE A 294 -0.98 18.22 8.16
CA PHE A 294 -0.76 19.45 7.37
C PHE A 294 -0.91 20.75 8.17
#